data_d7d237db35156578319467e14d0c539c
#
_entry.id   d7d237db35156578319467e14d0c539c
#
_cell.length_a   1.000
_cell.length_b   1.000
_cell.length_c   1.000
_cell.angle_alpha   90.00
_cell.angle_beta   90.00
_cell.angle_gamma   90.00
#
_symmetry.space_group_name_H-M   'P 1'
#
loop_
_entity.id
_entity.type
_entity.pdbx_description
1 polymer ?
#
loop_
_entity_poly.entity_id
_entity_poly.type
_entity_poly.pdbx_seq_one_letter_code
_entity_poly.pdbx_strand_id
1 'polypeptide(L)'
;DGSAGPFVFLLQSAGIVEQNAPKRFIRIKKPVEVREGDKIARFEPHDGFKIGFTVKFDHPAIPDSLSRVDVDFSTQAYVQEVSRARTFGFMRDLEYMRERNLGLGGSMDNAIVLDEFRVLNEDGLRYADEFVRHKILDAVGDLYLAGRPIIGAYEGYKSGHALNNKLVRALLADAEAWEEVSF
;
A
#
# COMPACT_ATOMS: atom_id res chain seq x y z
N ASP A 1 14.06 4.96 -5.59
CA ASP A 1 14.00 3.91 -4.58
C ASP A 1 12.64 3.24 -4.66
N GLY A 2 12.58 1.95 -4.44
CA GLY A 2 11.32 1.19 -4.40
C GLY A 2 10.55 1.32 -3.08
N SER A 3 10.94 2.25 -2.19
CA SER A 3 10.29 2.54 -0.90
C SER A 3 10.04 4.04 -0.74
N ALA A 4 9.28 4.45 0.28
CA ALA A 4 9.02 5.84 0.61
C ALA A 4 10.06 6.45 1.56
N GLY A 5 10.96 5.65 2.12
CA GLY A 5 11.91 6.08 3.16
C GLY A 5 12.71 7.33 2.81
N PRO A 6 13.39 7.41 1.65
CA PRO A 6 14.16 8.59 1.25
C PRO A 6 13.32 9.85 1.13
N PHE A 7 12.09 9.74 0.62
CA PHE A 7 11.18 10.88 0.48
C PHE A 7 10.69 11.37 1.85
N VAL A 8 10.35 10.44 2.75
CA VAL A 8 10.00 10.77 4.15
C VAL A 8 11.14 11.52 4.83
N PHE A 9 12.37 11.02 4.67
CA PHE A 9 13.55 11.68 5.23
C PHE A 9 13.71 13.11 4.71
N LEU A 10 13.57 13.32 3.40
CA LEU A 10 13.68 14.66 2.79
C LEU A 10 12.61 15.62 3.31
N LEU A 11 11.34 15.15 3.39
CA LEU A 11 10.24 15.97 3.89
C LEU A 11 10.41 16.32 5.37
N GLN A 12 10.82 15.36 6.21
CA GLN A 12 11.09 15.61 7.63
C GLN A 12 12.28 16.55 7.82
N SER A 13 13.32 16.43 7.01
CA SER A 13 14.50 17.30 7.05
C SER A 13 14.17 18.75 6.63
N ALA A 14 13.25 18.92 5.69
CA ALA A 14 12.76 20.24 5.27
C ALA A 14 11.87 20.91 6.35
N GLY A 15 11.29 20.08 7.23
CA GLY A 15 10.34 20.52 8.25
C GLY A 15 8.90 20.56 7.76
N ILE A 16 7.98 20.35 8.67
CA ILE A 16 6.52 20.39 8.43
C ILE A 16 5.96 21.54 9.25
N VAL A 17 5.22 22.43 8.58
CA VAL A 17 4.56 23.58 9.22
C VAL A 17 3.06 23.37 9.18
N GLU A 18 2.42 23.42 10.34
CA GLU A 18 0.97 23.39 10.42
C GLU A 18 0.37 24.70 9.92
N GLN A 19 -0.68 24.58 9.12
CA GLN A 19 -1.43 25.73 8.61
C GLN A 19 -2.68 25.97 9.46
N ASN A 20 -3.06 27.21 9.62
CA ASN A 20 -4.32 27.60 10.30
C ASN A 20 -5.50 27.48 9.33
N ALA A 21 -5.75 26.28 8.84
CA ALA A 21 -6.84 25.97 7.93
C ALA A 21 -7.36 24.55 8.22
N PRO A 22 -8.68 24.33 8.24
CA PRO A 22 -9.24 23.01 8.48
C PRO A 22 -8.85 22.05 7.35
N LYS A 23 -8.46 20.84 7.73
CA LYS A 23 -8.19 19.75 6.78
C LYS A 23 -9.47 19.00 6.48
N ARG A 24 -9.72 18.76 5.18
CA ARG A 24 -10.91 18.03 4.73
C ARG A 24 -10.60 16.55 4.52
N PHE A 25 -11.55 15.71 4.91
CA PHE A 25 -11.46 14.26 4.84
C PHE A 25 -12.69 13.66 4.18
N ILE A 26 -12.54 12.45 3.63
CA ILE A 26 -13.63 11.57 3.23
C ILE A 26 -13.87 10.58 4.36
N ARG A 27 -15.03 10.66 5.04
CA ARG A 27 -15.45 9.69 6.06
C ARG A 27 -16.30 8.61 5.42
N ILE A 28 -15.90 7.35 5.60
CA ILE A 28 -16.66 6.20 5.12
C ILE A 28 -17.87 5.97 6.04
N LYS A 29 -19.08 5.91 5.45
CA LYS A 29 -20.34 5.76 6.18
C LYS A 29 -20.92 4.34 6.13
N LYS A 30 -20.68 3.63 5.03
CA LYS A 30 -21.10 2.23 4.85
C LYS A 30 -20.04 1.43 4.07
N PRO A 31 -20.05 0.10 4.18
CA PRO A 31 -19.12 -0.72 3.42
C PRO A 31 -19.25 -0.51 1.91
N VAL A 32 -18.10 -0.43 1.23
CA VAL A 32 -17.99 -0.44 -0.23
C VAL A 32 -16.97 -1.50 -0.62
N GLU A 33 -17.34 -2.40 -1.51
CA GLU A 33 -16.49 -3.53 -1.89
C GLU A 33 -16.44 -3.70 -3.39
N VAL A 34 -15.26 -4.05 -3.92
CA VAL A 34 -15.07 -4.50 -5.30
C VAL A 34 -14.32 -5.82 -5.31
N ARG A 35 -14.63 -6.68 -6.28
CA ARG A 35 -14.02 -8.00 -6.43
C ARG A 35 -13.58 -8.23 -7.87
N GLU A 36 -12.53 -9.03 -8.02
CA GLU A 36 -12.07 -9.56 -9.30
C GLU A 36 -11.55 -10.98 -9.08
N GLY A 37 -12.37 -11.97 -9.43
CA GLY A 37 -12.13 -13.35 -9.04
C GLY A 37 -12.12 -13.49 -7.52
N ASP A 38 -11.02 -14.00 -6.96
CA ASP A 38 -10.81 -14.16 -5.53
C ASP A 38 -10.18 -12.91 -4.85
N LYS A 39 -9.83 -11.89 -5.64
CA LYS A 39 -9.26 -10.63 -5.14
C LYS A 39 -10.34 -9.73 -4.59
N ILE A 40 -10.06 -9.08 -3.47
CA ILE A 40 -11.02 -8.19 -2.79
C ILE A 40 -10.32 -6.90 -2.41
N ALA A 41 -11.00 -5.77 -2.61
CA ALA A 41 -10.68 -4.49 -2.02
C ALA A 41 -11.96 -3.87 -1.43
N ARG A 42 -11.90 -3.42 -0.17
CA ARG A 42 -13.08 -3.00 0.59
C ARG A 42 -12.76 -1.83 1.49
N PHE A 43 -13.73 -0.91 1.60
CA PHE A 43 -13.80 0.09 2.67
C PHE A 43 -14.86 -0.28 3.69
N GLU A 44 -14.58 0.04 4.95
CA GLU A 44 -15.53 -0.03 6.06
C GLU A 44 -15.49 1.24 6.91
N PRO A 45 -16.61 1.60 7.58
CA PRO A 45 -16.59 2.63 8.59
C PRO A 45 -15.58 2.29 9.70
N HIS A 46 -14.77 3.27 10.08
CA HIS A 46 -13.81 3.17 11.18
C HIS A 46 -13.47 4.57 11.68
N ASP A 47 -13.21 4.70 12.97
CA ASP A 47 -12.76 5.96 13.57
C ASP A 47 -11.22 6.03 13.50
N GLY A 48 -10.71 6.80 12.53
CA GLY A 48 -9.32 6.85 12.14
C GLY A 48 -9.05 6.27 10.76
N PHE A 49 -7.80 5.99 10.42
CA PHE A 49 -7.42 5.36 9.16
C PHE A 49 -6.67 4.06 9.42
N LYS A 50 -7.23 2.94 8.99
CA LYS A 50 -6.67 1.61 9.16
C LYS A 50 -6.55 0.90 7.80
N ILE A 51 -5.46 0.17 7.60
CA ILE A 51 -5.28 -0.74 6.47
C ILE A 51 -4.98 -2.15 6.98
N GLY A 52 -5.79 -3.12 6.56
CA GLY A 52 -5.48 -4.53 6.59
C GLY A 52 -5.13 -5.01 5.18
N PHE A 53 -4.06 -5.76 5.02
CA PHE A 53 -3.68 -6.30 3.72
C PHE A 53 -3.23 -7.75 3.85
N THR A 54 -3.70 -8.61 2.94
CA THR A 54 -3.26 -10.00 2.82
C THR A 54 -2.72 -10.23 1.41
N VAL A 55 -1.49 -10.71 1.33
CA VAL A 55 -0.87 -11.24 0.10
C VAL A 55 -0.99 -12.77 0.08
N LYS A 56 -1.03 -13.35 -1.10
CA LYS A 56 -0.95 -14.79 -1.32
C LYS A 56 -0.05 -15.05 -2.51
N PHE A 57 1.14 -15.54 -2.23
CA PHE A 57 2.10 -15.99 -3.21
C PHE A 57 2.50 -17.43 -2.90
N ASP A 58 2.47 -18.29 -3.89
CA ASP A 58 3.02 -19.65 -3.78
C ASP A 58 4.55 -19.57 -3.92
N HIS A 59 5.20 -19.18 -2.81
CA HIS A 59 6.65 -18.98 -2.78
C HIS A 59 7.23 -19.26 -1.38
N PRO A 60 8.32 -20.03 -1.26
CA PRO A 60 8.91 -20.40 0.03
C PRO A 60 9.34 -19.21 0.90
N ALA A 61 9.79 -18.12 0.27
CA ALA A 61 10.21 -16.90 0.97
C ALA A 61 9.06 -16.01 1.44
N ILE A 62 7.80 -16.34 1.10
CA ILE A 62 6.60 -15.58 1.47
C ILE A 62 5.62 -16.53 2.17
N PRO A 63 5.92 -16.98 3.39
CA PRO A 63 5.07 -17.94 4.09
C PRO A 63 3.74 -17.31 4.53
N ASP A 64 2.71 -18.11 4.64
CA ASP A 64 1.38 -17.67 5.05
C ASP A 64 1.36 -16.96 6.42
N SER A 65 2.25 -17.34 7.33
CA SER A 65 2.41 -16.71 8.64
C SER A 65 2.85 -15.23 8.58
N LEU A 66 3.44 -14.79 7.47
CA LEU A 66 3.92 -13.43 7.24
C LEU A 66 3.17 -12.73 6.09
N SER A 67 2.02 -13.27 5.71
CA SER A 67 1.26 -12.79 4.54
C SER A 67 0.21 -11.74 4.87
N ARG A 68 -0.04 -11.44 6.15
CA ARG A 68 -1.02 -10.45 6.60
C ARG A 68 -0.43 -9.44 7.57
N VAL A 69 -0.76 -8.18 7.36
CA VAL A 69 -0.45 -7.07 8.29
C VAL A 69 -1.67 -6.16 8.39
N ASP A 70 -1.93 -5.69 9.60
CA ASP A 70 -2.89 -4.64 9.92
C ASP A 70 -2.13 -3.45 10.51
N VAL A 71 -2.33 -2.26 9.96
CA VAL A 71 -1.72 -1.01 10.44
C VAL A 71 -2.83 0.00 10.75
N ASP A 72 -2.84 0.48 11.99
CA ASP A 72 -3.64 1.63 12.38
C ASP A 72 -2.76 2.89 12.24
N PHE A 73 -3.14 3.79 11.34
CA PHE A 73 -2.22 4.82 10.86
C PHE A 73 -2.15 6.03 11.79
N SER A 74 -0.95 6.30 12.23
CA SER A 74 -0.44 7.59 12.68
C SER A 74 0.76 7.96 11.82
N THR A 75 1.27 9.19 11.92
CA THR A 75 2.53 9.58 11.26
C THR A 75 3.67 8.66 11.65
N GLN A 76 3.75 8.30 12.93
CA GLN A 76 4.79 7.41 13.45
C GLN A 76 4.65 5.98 12.90
N ALA A 77 3.44 5.43 12.86
CA ALA A 77 3.19 4.10 12.31
C ALA A 77 3.60 4.02 10.83
N TYR A 78 3.25 5.03 10.02
CA TYR A 78 3.68 5.08 8.63
C TYR A 78 5.21 5.04 8.49
N VAL A 79 5.91 5.88 9.25
CA VAL A 79 7.37 5.96 9.17
C VAL A 79 8.04 4.65 9.60
N GLN A 80 7.59 4.07 10.71
CA GLN A 80 8.23 2.90 11.30
C GLN A 80 7.86 1.60 10.62
N GLU A 81 6.59 1.45 10.23
CA GLU A 81 6.04 0.17 9.83
C GLU A 81 5.91 -0.02 8.32
N VAL A 82 5.89 1.08 7.54
CA VAL A 82 5.55 1.02 6.12
C VAL A 82 6.57 1.68 5.21
N SER A 83 7.07 2.86 5.59
CA SER A 83 7.79 3.75 4.67
C SER A 83 9.03 3.14 4.01
N ARG A 84 9.69 2.20 4.66
CA ARG A 84 10.92 1.55 4.19
C ARG A 84 10.69 0.25 3.41
N ALA A 85 9.45 -0.21 3.30
CA ALA A 85 9.12 -1.45 2.59
C ALA A 85 9.36 -1.27 1.09
N ARG A 86 10.26 -2.10 0.54
CA ARG A 86 10.66 -2.05 -0.88
C ARG A 86 9.67 -2.82 -1.75
N THR A 87 9.56 -2.37 -2.99
CA THR A 87 8.93 -3.17 -4.05
C THR A 87 9.70 -4.47 -4.29
N PHE A 88 9.05 -5.43 -4.90
CA PHE A 88 9.64 -6.74 -5.15
C PHE A 88 9.23 -7.28 -6.52
N GLY A 89 10.05 -8.20 -7.03
CA GLY A 89 9.79 -8.88 -8.28
C GLY A 89 10.44 -10.26 -8.31
N PHE A 90 9.89 -11.11 -9.17
CA PHE A 90 10.40 -12.46 -9.38
C PHE A 90 11.29 -12.51 -10.63
N MET A 91 12.40 -13.23 -10.54
CA MET A 91 13.32 -13.39 -11.69
C MET A 91 12.61 -13.90 -12.94
N ARG A 92 11.64 -14.80 -12.79
CA ARG A 92 10.84 -15.34 -13.89
C ARG A 92 10.06 -14.29 -14.67
N ASP A 93 9.75 -13.14 -14.06
CA ASP A 93 8.96 -12.08 -14.68
C ASP A 93 9.80 -10.99 -15.35
N LEU A 94 11.15 -11.04 -15.19
CA LEU A 94 12.04 -9.99 -15.69
C LEU A 94 12.02 -9.86 -17.21
N GLU A 95 11.96 -10.98 -17.94
CA GLU A 95 11.92 -10.95 -19.41
C GLU A 95 10.64 -10.30 -19.90
N TYR A 96 9.50 -10.70 -19.33
CA TYR A 96 8.19 -10.09 -19.59
C TYR A 96 8.19 -8.58 -19.32
N MET A 97 8.80 -8.17 -18.20
CA MET A 97 8.89 -6.75 -17.82
C MET A 97 9.76 -5.96 -18.79
N ARG A 98 10.92 -6.51 -19.16
CA ARG A 98 11.85 -5.88 -20.13
C ARG A 98 11.23 -5.67 -21.50
N GLU A 99 10.53 -6.66 -22.03
CA GLU A 99 9.81 -6.56 -23.30
C GLU A 99 8.78 -5.44 -23.34
N ARG A 100 8.25 -5.05 -22.17
CA ARG A 100 7.22 -4.01 -21.99
C ARG A 100 7.75 -2.70 -21.44
N ASN A 101 9.06 -2.56 -21.34
CA ASN A 101 9.72 -1.40 -20.73
C ASN A 101 9.24 -1.08 -19.32
N LEU A 102 8.92 -2.11 -18.52
CA LEU A 102 8.50 -2.00 -17.14
C LEU A 102 9.68 -2.18 -16.19
N GLY A 103 9.71 -1.42 -15.10
CA GLY A 103 10.70 -1.56 -14.04
C GLY A 103 12.14 -1.26 -14.48
N LEU A 104 12.34 -0.38 -15.45
CA LEU A 104 13.67 -0.11 -16.05
C LEU A 104 14.69 0.42 -15.03
N GLY A 105 14.26 1.06 -13.96
CA GLY A 105 15.13 1.53 -12.87
C GLY A 105 15.28 0.52 -11.73
N GLY A 106 14.66 -0.65 -11.82
CA GLY A 106 14.74 -1.69 -10.79
C GLY A 106 16.11 -2.37 -10.75
N SER A 107 16.62 -2.50 -9.52
CA SER A 107 17.86 -3.23 -9.22
C SER A 107 17.80 -3.82 -7.82
N MET A 108 18.77 -4.63 -7.43
CA MET A 108 18.87 -5.14 -6.05
C MET A 108 19.11 -4.03 -5.00
N ASP A 109 19.50 -2.83 -5.43
CA ASP A 109 19.71 -1.69 -4.55
C ASP A 109 18.39 -1.04 -4.10
N ASN A 110 17.32 -1.20 -4.90
CA ASN A 110 16.04 -0.53 -4.66
C ASN A 110 14.81 -1.45 -4.68
N ALA A 111 14.97 -2.73 -4.96
CA ALA A 111 13.89 -3.70 -5.01
C ALA A 111 14.33 -5.05 -4.41
N ILE A 112 13.36 -5.80 -3.88
CA ILE A 112 13.59 -7.19 -3.48
C ILE A 112 13.44 -8.07 -4.70
N VAL A 113 14.45 -8.88 -4.99
CA VAL A 113 14.44 -9.83 -6.10
C VAL A 113 14.40 -11.26 -5.56
N LEU A 114 13.46 -12.04 -6.07
CA LEU A 114 13.28 -13.44 -5.68
C LEU A 114 13.55 -14.35 -6.90
N ASP A 115 14.30 -15.43 -6.67
CA ASP A 115 14.29 -16.58 -7.58
C ASP A 115 13.11 -17.52 -7.25
N GLU A 116 13.18 -18.79 -7.59
CA GLU A 116 12.12 -19.78 -7.31
C GLU A 116 12.10 -20.24 -5.85
N PHE A 117 13.14 -19.93 -5.05
CA PHE A 117 13.34 -20.49 -3.73
C PHE A 117 13.56 -19.45 -2.64
N ARG A 118 14.18 -18.31 -2.96
CA ARG A 118 14.68 -17.37 -1.94
C ARG A 118 14.75 -15.92 -2.43
N VAL A 119 14.96 -15.03 -1.47
CA VAL A 119 15.38 -13.64 -1.71
C VAL A 119 16.87 -13.64 -2.13
N LEU A 120 17.19 -12.92 -3.20
CA LEU A 120 18.54 -12.84 -3.77
C LEU A 120 19.35 -11.66 -3.21
N ASN A 121 18.72 -10.68 -2.61
CA ASN A 121 19.40 -9.53 -2.01
C ASN A 121 20.29 -9.99 -0.85
N GLU A 122 21.59 -9.69 -0.91
CA GLU A 122 22.56 -10.10 0.10
C GLU A 122 22.23 -9.55 1.50
N ASP A 123 21.71 -8.31 1.56
CA ASP A 123 21.30 -7.66 2.82
C ASP A 123 19.97 -8.18 3.40
N GLY A 124 19.28 -9.09 2.69
CA GLY A 124 18.01 -9.67 3.12
C GLY A 124 16.85 -8.66 3.10
N LEU A 125 15.91 -8.84 4.03
CA LEU A 125 14.70 -8.03 4.15
C LEU A 125 14.85 -6.95 5.24
N ARG A 126 14.19 -5.81 5.04
CA ARG A 126 14.07 -4.72 6.03
C ARG A 126 13.03 -5.03 7.12
N TYR A 127 11.99 -5.81 6.77
CA TYR A 127 10.97 -6.35 7.66
C TYR A 127 10.77 -7.82 7.32
N ALA A 128 10.47 -8.67 8.31
CA ALA A 128 10.19 -10.09 8.05
C ALA A 128 9.02 -10.29 7.07
N ASP A 129 8.06 -9.37 7.11
CA ASP A 129 6.85 -9.31 6.30
C ASP A 129 6.87 -8.15 5.28
N GLU A 130 8.04 -7.81 4.74
CA GLU A 130 8.26 -6.65 3.87
C GLU A 130 7.36 -6.65 2.64
N PHE A 131 7.06 -7.81 2.08
CA PHE A 131 6.20 -7.94 0.89
C PHE A 131 4.80 -7.38 1.13
N VAL A 132 4.15 -7.74 2.22
CA VAL A 132 2.81 -7.24 2.54
C VAL A 132 2.85 -5.78 2.98
N ARG A 133 3.91 -5.33 3.67
CA ARG A 133 4.08 -3.92 4.05
C ARG A 133 4.25 -3.02 2.83
N HIS A 134 4.94 -3.50 1.79
CA HIS A 134 5.01 -2.75 0.54
C HIS A 134 3.63 -2.64 -0.14
N LYS A 135 2.82 -3.70 -0.13
CA LYS A 135 1.45 -3.63 -0.65
C LYS A 135 0.57 -2.63 0.13
N ILE A 136 0.82 -2.47 1.42
CA ILE A 136 0.19 -1.40 2.22
C ILE A 136 0.66 -0.02 1.76
N LEU A 137 1.96 0.16 1.50
CA LEU A 137 2.51 1.41 0.96
C LEU A 137 1.87 1.75 -0.39
N ASP A 138 1.74 0.78 -1.28
CA ASP A 138 1.05 0.93 -2.56
C ASP A 138 -0.40 1.36 -2.35
N ALA A 139 -1.13 0.68 -1.45
CA ALA A 139 -2.52 0.99 -1.15
C ALA A 139 -2.69 2.41 -0.61
N VAL A 140 -1.84 2.87 0.30
CA VAL A 140 -1.85 4.26 0.79
C VAL A 140 -1.80 5.25 -0.37
N GLY A 141 -0.87 5.05 -1.32
CA GLY A 141 -0.75 5.89 -2.51
C GLY A 141 -1.99 5.83 -3.40
N ASP A 142 -2.49 4.63 -3.69
CA ASP A 142 -3.67 4.44 -4.54
C ASP A 142 -4.93 5.10 -3.94
N LEU A 143 -5.12 4.99 -2.62
CA LEU A 143 -6.29 5.56 -1.94
C LEU A 143 -6.26 7.09 -1.90
N TYR A 144 -5.08 7.72 -1.95
CA TYR A 144 -4.95 9.18 -2.07
C TYR A 144 -5.51 9.74 -3.38
N LEU A 145 -5.72 8.92 -4.41
CA LEU A 145 -6.40 9.32 -5.64
C LEU A 145 -7.87 9.71 -5.41
N ALA A 146 -8.44 9.43 -4.24
CA ALA A 146 -9.72 10.00 -3.80
C ALA A 146 -9.68 11.53 -3.66
N GLY A 147 -8.48 12.13 -3.65
CA GLY A 147 -8.26 13.58 -3.57
C GLY A 147 -8.24 14.16 -2.15
N ARG A 148 -8.58 13.35 -1.14
CA ARG A 148 -8.56 13.71 0.28
C ARG A 148 -8.20 12.51 1.14
N PRO A 149 -7.61 12.70 2.34
CA PRO A 149 -7.41 11.63 3.29
C PRO A 149 -8.73 10.96 3.68
N ILE A 150 -8.66 9.67 3.97
CA ILE A 150 -9.82 8.85 4.32
C ILE A 150 -9.88 8.65 5.83
N ILE A 151 -11.09 8.74 6.40
CA ILE A 151 -11.44 8.24 7.71
C ILE A 151 -12.28 6.98 7.49
N GLY A 152 -11.68 5.83 7.78
CA GLY A 152 -12.26 4.52 7.51
C GLY A 152 -11.21 3.43 7.54
N ALA A 153 -11.63 2.18 7.44
CA ALA A 153 -10.74 1.03 7.28
C ALA A 153 -10.73 0.55 5.83
N TYR A 154 -9.56 0.22 5.33
CA TYR A 154 -9.36 -0.48 4.06
C TYR A 154 -8.92 -1.92 4.32
N GLU A 155 -9.50 -2.85 3.59
CA GLU A 155 -9.11 -4.25 3.58
C GLU A 155 -8.79 -4.69 2.15
N GLY A 156 -7.55 -5.17 1.94
CA GLY A 156 -7.09 -5.74 0.67
C GLY A 156 -6.75 -7.21 0.80
N TYR A 157 -7.35 -8.05 -0.03
CA TYR A 157 -6.98 -9.44 -0.20
C TYR A 157 -6.52 -9.66 -1.63
N LYS A 158 -5.23 -9.97 -1.83
CA LYS A 158 -4.61 -10.13 -3.16
C LYS A 158 -4.82 -8.92 -4.08
N SER A 159 -5.14 -7.76 -3.53
CA SER A 159 -5.43 -6.55 -4.30
C SER A 159 -4.15 -5.96 -4.91
N GLY A 160 -4.33 -5.05 -5.84
CA GLY A 160 -3.29 -4.28 -6.50
C GLY A 160 -3.84 -2.96 -7.01
N HIS A 161 -3.02 -2.19 -7.72
CA HIS A 161 -3.36 -0.83 -8.17
C HIS A 161 -4.69 -0.77 -8.93
N ALA A 162 -4.93 -1.69 -9.87
CA ALA A 162 -6.16 -1.68 -10.67
C ALA A 162 -7.41 -1.86 -9.81
N LEU A 163 -7.40 -2.84 -8.87
CA LEU A 163 -8.56 -3.10 -8.02
C LEU A 163 -8.74 -2.00 -6.97
N ASN A 164 -7.65 -1.45 -6.41
CA ASN A 164 -7.68 -0.31 -5.51
C ASN A 164 -8.30 0.92 -6.21
N ASN A 165 -7.95 1.17 -7.47
CA ASN A 165 -8.54 2.24 -8.26
C ASN A 165 -10.04 2.02 -8.51
N LYS A 166 -10.46 0.79 -8.81
CA LYS A 166 -11.88 0.44 -8.94
C LYS A 166 -12.64 0.71 -7.64
N LEU A 167 -12.03 0.39 -6.48
CA LEU A 167 -12.64 0.66 -5.17
C LEU A 167 -12.83 2.16 -4.93
N VAL A 168 -11.81 2.98 -5.19
CA VAL A 168 -11.91 4.45 -5.06
C VAL A 168 -13.01 5.01 -5.96
N ARG A 169 -13.09 4.55 -7.20
CA ARG A 169 -14.17 4.96 -8.13
C ARG A 169 -15.55 4.54 -7.64
N ALA A 170 -15.68 3.32 -7.11
CA ALA A 170 -16.95 2.83 -6.56
C ALA A 170 -17.39 3.66 -5.34
N LEU A 171 -16.44 4.00 -4.46
CA LEU A 171 -16.72 4.89 -3.33
C LEU A 171 -17.23 6.25 -3.78
N LEU A 172 -16.52 6.92 -4.68
CA LEU A 172 -16.87 8.28 -5.12
C LEU A 172 -18.19 8.32 -5.93
N ALA A 173 -18.55 7.22 -6.58
CA ALA A 173 -19.81 7.11 -7.32
C ALA A 173 -21.04 6.91 -6.41
N ASP A 174 -20.85 6.43 -5.18
CA ASP A 174 -21.93 6.20 -4.21
C ASP A 174 -21.97 7.33 -3.17
N ALA A 175 -22.75 8.37 -3.44
CA ALA A 175 -22.86 9.54 -2.57
C ALA A 175 -23.38 9.22 -1.14
N GLU A 176 -24.01 8.08 -0.93
CA GLU A 176 -24.45 7.66 0.39
C GLU A 176 -23.35 6.94 1.21
N ALA A 177 -22.28 6.47 0.51
CA ALA A 177 -21.23 5.70 1.14
C ALA A 177 -20.22 6.54 1.91
N TRP A 178 -20.20 7.84 1.70
CA TRP A 178 -19.24 8.74 2.33
C TRP A 178 -19.81 10.12 2.58
N GLU A 179 -19.11 10.89 3.36
CA GLU A 179 -19.36 12.31 3.57
C GLU A 179 -18.04 13.07 3.66
N GLU A 180 -18.07 14.37 3.34
CA GLU A 180 -16.94 15.25 3.60
C GLU A 180 -17.05 15.80 5.04
N VAL A 181 -15.95 15.71 5.78
CA VAL A 181 -15.82 16.29 7.12
C VAL A 181 -14.55 17.12 7.20
N SER A 182 -14.54 18.11 8.10
CA SER A 182 -13.41 19.03 8.31
C SER A 182 -13.07 19.16 9.78
N PHE A 183 -11.79 19.21 10.09
CA PHE A 183 -11.27 19.42 11.43
C PHE A 183 -10.15 20.45 11.41
#